data_e0ae3a4a2857da2b6ffb15603eba529e
#
_entry.id   e0ae3a4a2857da2b6ffb15603eba529e
#
_cell.length_a   1.000
_cell.length_b   1.000
_cell.length_c   1.000
_cell.angle_alpha   90.00
_cell.angle_beta   90.00
_cell.angle_gamma   90.00
#
_symmetry.space_group_name_H-M   'P 1'
#
loop_
_entity.id
_entity.type
_entity.pdbx_description
1 polymer ?
#
loop_
_entity_poly.entity_id
_entity_poly.type
_entity_poly.pdbx_seq_one_letter_code
_entity_poly.pdbx_strand_id
1 'polypeptide(L)'
;HTTEGWKPVRSKIQFDHDKTDFTLEAQHRQVDCVACHAKGEFRLSQSTCATCHLDVHQGGNSTDCAQCHDSRSWNPPDALRMHDQTRFPLAGAHAMVDCESCHVNTLAGAFTSPATDCIACHQSDFEAATEPNNVAASFSTDCEACHTEHAFKPATFDHAATSFPLSGAHVTAECSSCHVNGVFT
;
A
#
# COMPACT_ATOMS: atom_id res chain seq x y z
N HIS A 1 7.02 -18.02 42.08
CA HIS A 1 8.03 -17.92 43.13
C HIS A 1 8.52 -19.33 43.50
N THR A 2 9.80 -19.48 43.80
CA THR A 2 10.40 -20.74 44.26
C THR A 2 10.94 -20.54 45.68
N THR A 3 11.16 -21.62 46.40
CA THR A 3 11.80 -21.60 47.74
C THR A 3 13.23 -21.02 47.72
N GLU A 4 13.83 -20.91 46.53
CA GLU A 4 15.19 -20.39 46.35
C GLU A 4 15.26 -18.89 46.04
N GLY A 5 14.11 -18.23 45.81
CA GLY A 5 14.05 -16.80 45.57
C GLY A 5 12.68 -16.27 45.15
N TRP A 6 12.47 -14.99 45.45
CA TRP A 6 11.24 -14.27 45.11
C TRP A 6 11.27 -13.69 43.68
N LYS A 7 12.41 -13.73 43.00
CA LYS A 7 12.50 -13.29 41.60
C LYS A 7 11.89 -14.37 40.71
N PRO A 8 10.85 -14.06 39.94
CA PRO A 8 10.27 -15.00 39.02
C PRO A 8 11.28 -15.38 37.94
N VAL A 9 11.59 -16.67 37.82
CA VAL A 9 12.38 -17.18 36.70
C VAL A 9 11.38 -17.48 35.59
N ARG A 10 11.46 -16.78 34.48
CA ARG A 10 10.52 -16.84 33.37
C ARG A 10 10.21 -18.25 32.92
N SER A 11 11.21 -19.12 32.84
CA SER A 11 11.06 -20.52 32.43
C SER A 11 10.28 -21.41 33.43
N LYS A 12 9.96 -20.88 34.62
CA LYS A 12 9.23 -21.62 35.65
C LYS A 12 7.84 -21.04 35.96
N ILE A 13 7.47 -19.93 35.32
CA ILE A 13 6.13 -19.33 35.45
C ILE A 13 5.21 -20.02 34.45
N GLN A 14 4.33 -20.85 34.91
CA GLN A 14 3.22 -21.38 34.15
C GLN A 14 1.97 -20.58 34.49
N PHE A 15 1.75 -19.46 33.80
CA PHE A 15 0.53 -18.69 33.92
C PHE A 15 -0.26 -18.83 32.62
N ASP A 16 -1.54 -19.18 32.78
CA ASP A 16 -2.44 -19.42 31.65
C ASP A 16 -3.27 -18.15 31.40
N HIS A 17 -2.94 -17.40 30.35
CA HIS A 17 -3.68 -16.21 29.96
C HIS A 17 -5.03 -16.52 29.33
N ASP A 18 -5.29 -17.77 28.93
CA ASP A 18 -6.60 -18.16 28.38
C ASP A 18 -7.72 -18.11 29.48
N LYS A 19 -7.31 -17.98 30.75
CA LYS A 19 -8.20 -17.78 31.89
C LYS A 19 -8.37 -16.30 32.27
N THR A 20 -7.90 -15.39 31.47
CA THR A 20 -8.00 -13.93 31.66
C THR A 20 -8.82 -13.30 30.55
N ASP A 21 -9.13 -12.00 30.72
CA ASP A 21 -9.83 -11.22 29.70
C ASP A 21 -8.96 -10.89 28.46
N PHE A 22 -7.69 -11.31 28.47
CA PHE A 22 -6.75 -11.11 27.34
C PHE A 22 -5.99 -12.39 27.04
N THR A 23 -6.53 -13.19 26.14
CA THR A 23 -5.87 -14.39 25.63
C THR A 23 -4.66 -13.98 24.76
N LEU A 24 -3.50 -14.61 25.01
CA LEU A 24 -2.33 -14.38 24.18
C LEU A 24 -2.41 -15.20 22.90
N GLU A 25 -2.43 -14.50 21.75
CA GLU A 25 -2.48 -15.13 20.43
C GLU A 25 -1.26 -14.77 19.61
N ALA A 26 -0.88 -15.67 18.72
CA ALA A 26 0.17 -15.48 17.71
C ALA A 26 1.43 -14.77 18.25
N GLN A 27 1.75 -13.56 17.80
CA GLN A 27 2.94 -12.82 18.21
C GLN A 27 2.92 -12.42 19.69
N HIS A 28 1.75 -12.20 20.27
CA HIS A 28 1.65 -11.86 21.69
C HIS A 28 2.12 -13.00 22.62
N ARG A 29 2.11 -14.25 22.15
CA ARG A 29 2.67 -15.39 22.91
C ARG A 29 4.18 -15.32 23.08
N GLN A 30 4.85 -14.55 22.22
CA GLN A 30 6.31 -14.45 22.20
C GLN A 30 6.81 -13.21 22.98
N VAL A 31 5.90 -12.33 23.40
CA VAL A 31 6.25 -11.09 24.07
C VAL A 31 6.63 -11.34 25.52
N ASP A 32 7.61 -10.60 26.03
CA ASP A 32 8.02 -10.67 27.43
C ASP A 32 6.95 -10.15 28.37
N CYS A 33 6.78 -10.80 29.54
CA CYS A 33 5.81 -10.41 30.54
C CYS A 33 5.87 -8.91 30.88
N VAL A 34 7.08 -8.36 30.99
CA VAL A 34 7.33 -6.95 31.33
C VAL A 34 6.94 -5.96 30.25
N ALA A 35 6.78 -6.40 29.00
CA ALA A 35 6.33 -5.53 27.93
C ALA A 35 4.86 -5.13 28.09
N CYS A 36 4.07 -6.03 28.67
CA CYS A 36 2.66 -5.77 28.98
C CYS A 36 2.48 -5.37 30.45
N HIS A 37 3.21 -6.03 31.35
CA HIS A 37 3.14 -5.81 32.80
C HIS A 37 4.28 -4.92 33.28
N ALA A 38 4.32 -3.70 32.78
CA ALA A 38 5.31 -2.70 33.20
C ALA A 38 5.14 -2.40 34.70
N LYS A 39 6.24 -2.26 35.41
CA LYS A 39 6.29 -1.99 36.85
C LYS A 39 5.64 -3.07 37.75
N GLY A 40 5.40 -4.27 37.23
CA GLY A 40 4.80 -5.38 37.96
C GLY A 40 3.29 -5.26 38.20
N GLU A 41 2.61 -4.44 37.43
CA GLU A 41 1.16 -4.35 37.42
C GLU A 41 0.58 -5.48 36.55
N PHE A 42 -0.13 -6.42 37.18
CA PHE A 42 -0.70 -7.60 36.51
C PHE A 42 -2.20 -7.48 36.20
N ARG A 43 -2.81 -6.34 36.51
CA ARG A 43 -4.17 -6.02 36.08
C ARG A 43 -4.12 -4.92 35.04
N LEU A 44 -4.48 -5.25 33.81
CA LEU A 44 -4.71 -4.26 32.76
C LEU A 44 -6.19 -3.88 32.81
N SER A 45 -6.47 -2.58 32.87
CA SER A 45 -7.86 -2.08 32.94
C SER A 45 -8.55 -2.09 31.57
N GLN A 46 -7.79 -2.17 30.50
CA GLN A 46 -8.27 -2.19 29.12
C GLN A 46 -7.36 -3.09 28.27
N SER A 47 -7.96 -3.81 27.35
CA SER A 47 -7.28 -4.78 26.47
C SER A 47 -7.50 -4.48 24.97
N THR A 48 -7.76 -3.22 24.63
CA THR A 48 -7.86 -2.81 23.21
C THR A 48 -6.47 -2.63 22.58
N CYS A 49 -6.38 -2.82 21.28
CA CYS A 49 -5.11 -2.68 20.55
C CYS A 49 -4.44 -1.32 20.80
N ALA A 50 -5.21 -0.23 20.76
CA ALA A 50 -4.73 1.13 20.94
C ALA A 50 -4.19 1.44 22.36
N THR A 51 -4.46 0.58 23.34
CA THR A 51 -3.91 0.74 24.71
C THR A 51 -2.40 0.52 24.73
N CYS A 52 -1.89 -0.32 23.83
CA CYS A 52 -0.48 -0.70 23.75
C CYS A 52 0.19 -0.29 22.43
N HIS A 53 -0.58 -0.21 21.35
CA HIS A 53 -0.09 0.09 20.02
C HIS A 53 -0.46 1.50 19.59
N LEU A 54 0.50 2.20 19.00
CA LEU A 54 0.26 3.53 18.42
C LEU A 54 -0.65 3.39 17.19
N ASP A 55 -1.70 4.18 17.15
CA ASP A 55 -2.53 4.32 15.95
C ASP A 55 -1.81 5.18 14.90
N VAL A 56 -1.23 4.52 13.90
CA VAL A 56 -0.53 5.18 12.79
C VAL A 56 -1.49 5.89 11.83
N HIS A 57 -2.79 5.54 11.88
CA HIS A 57 -3.81 6.17 11.04
C HIS A 57 -4.39 7.45 11.66
N GLN A 58 -4.02 7.76 12.91
CA GLN A 58 -4.46 8.97 13.65
C GLN A 58 -5.98 9.16 13.65
N GLY A 59 -6.72 8.06 13.75
CA GLY A 59 -8.19 8.06 13.75
C GLY A 59 -8.82 8.22 12.35
N GLY A 60 -8.03 8.25 11.28
CA GLY A 60 -8.53 8.35 9.91
C GLY A 60 -9.24 7.08 9.40
N ASN A 61 -8.96 5.94 10.04
CA ASN A 61 -9.60 4.67 9.76
C ASN A 61 -10.49 4.25 10.94
N SER A 62 -11.07 3.06 10.87
CA SER A 62 -11.85 2.49 11.98
C SER A 62 -11.00 2.36 13.25
N THR A 63 -11.63 2.59 14.42
CA THR A 63 -11.03 2.29 15.73
C THR A 63 -11.01 0.79 16.03
N ASP A 64 -11.71 -0.01 15.25
CA ASP A 64 -11.67 -1.47 15.31
C ASP A 64 -10.55 -2.00 14.41
N CYS A 65 -9.36 -2.08 14.98
CA CYS A 65 -8.14 -2.51 14.29
C CYS A 65 -8.26 -3.94 13.73
N ALA A 66 -9.08 -4.79 14.35
CA ALA A 66 -9.27 -6.19 13.97
C ALA A 66 -10.02 -6.36 12.63
N GLN A 67 -10.64 -5.31 12.10
CA GLN A 67 -11.26 -5.35 10.77
C GLN A 67 -10.21 -5.51 9.67
N CYS A 68 -8.99 -5.04 9.91
CA CYS A 68 -7.93 -5.04 8.92
C CYS A 68 -6.68 -5.81 9.36
N HIS A 69 -6.38 -5.83 10.66
CA HIS A 69 -5.17 -6.42 11.22
C HIS A 69 -5.49 -7.64 12.09
N ASP A 70 -4.52 -8.53 12.23
CA ASP A 70 -4.60 -9.64 13.16
C ASP A 70 -3.35 -9.73 14.06
N SER A 71 -3.40 -10.59 15.08
CA SER A 71 -2.30 -10.78 16.04
C SER A 71 -1.05 -11.43 15.43
N ARG A 72 -1.07 -11.86 14.16
CA ARG A 72 0.08 -12.46 13.46
C ARG A 72 0.93 -11.41 12.76
N SER A 73 0.28 -10.39 12.20
CA SER A 73 0.96 -9.34 11.44
C SER A 73 0.12 -8.06 11.40
N TRP A 74 0.80 -6.91 11.40
CA TRP A 74 0.17 -5.63 11.09
C TRP A 74 -0.06 -5.44 9.59
N ASN A 75 0.57 -6.24 8.72
CA ASN A 75 0.25 -6.21 7.29
C ASN A 75 -1.09 -6.92 7.08
N PRO A 76 -2.11 -6.22 6.57
CA PRO A 76 -3.40 -6.86 6.30
C PRO A 76 -3.21 -7.99 5.29
N PRO A 77 -3.73 -9.20 5.56
CA PRO A 77 -3.58 -10.33 4.61
C PRO A 77 -4.28 -10.07 3.27
N ASP A 78 -5.28 -9.20 3.27
CA ASP A 78 -6.07 -8.83 2.09
C ASP A 78 -5.78 -7.38 1.62
N ALA A 79 -4.58 -6.85 1.86
CA ALA A 79 -4.23 -5.46 1.56
C ALA A 79 -4.54 -5.06 0.11
N LEU A 80 -4.22 -5.92 -0.86
CA LEU A 80 -4.53 -5.67 -2.28
C LEU A 80 -6.04 -5.54 -2.51
N ARG A 81 -6.83 -6.46 -1.94
CA ARG A 81 -8.29 -6.44 -2.07
C ARG A 81 -8.94 -5.23 -1.38
N MET A 82 -8.31 -4.67 -0.36
CA MET A 82 -8.79 -3.43 0.25
C MET A 82 -8.67 -2.25 -0.71
N HIS A 83 -7.65 -2.22 -1.57
CA HIS A 83 -7.48 -1.18 -2.59
C HIS A 83 -8.54 -1.24 -3.70
N ASP A 84 -9.14 -2.41 -3.96
CA ASP A 84 -10.24 -2.53 -4.93
C ASP A 84 -11.46 -1.64 -4.58
N GLN A 85 -11.58 -1.25 -3.32
CA GLN A 85 -12.65 -0.37 -2.83
C GLN A 85 -12.23 1.09 -2.73
N THR A 86 -11.01 1.42 -3.12
CA THR A 86 -10.48 2.79 -3.11
C THR A 86 -10.59 3.43 -4.50
N ARG A 87 -10.19 4.69 -4.60
CA ARG A 87 -10.07 5.41 -5.88
C ARG A 87 -8.85 4.97 -6.69
N PHE A 88 -7.98 4.11 -6.13
CA PHE A 88 -6.79 3.60 -6.80
C PHE A 88 -6.67 2.08 -6.54
N PRO A 89 -7.44 1.25 -7.25
CA PRO A 89 -7.26 -0.19 -7.25
C PRO A 89 -5.84 -0.55 -7.71
N LEU A 90 -5.18 -1.46 -7.01
CA LEU A 90 -3.82 -1.87 -7.37
C LEU A 90 -3.86 -2.90 -8.49
N ALA A 91 -3.46 -2.51 -9.69
CA ALA A 91 -3.42 -3.35 -10.87
C ALA A 91 -2.02 -3.34 -11.52
N GLY A 92 -1.72 -4.35 -12.32
CA GLY A 92 -0.47 -4.45 -13.06
C GLY A 92 0.77 -4.32 -12.16
N ALA A 93 1.67 -3.40 -12.50
CA ALA A 93 2.89 -3.18 -11.74
C ALA A 93 2.63 -2.60 -10.33
N HIS A 94 1.54 -1.85 -10.13
CA HIS A 94 1.21 -1.28 -8.83
C HIS A 94 0.84 -2.34 -7.78
N ALA A 95 0.35 -3.51 -8.20
CA ALA A 95 0.09 -4.63 -7.30
C ALA A 95 1.36 -5.30 -6.75
N MET A 96 2.53 -4.95 -7.29
CA MET A 96 3.82 -5.56 -6.96
C MET A 96 4.74 -4.64 -6.14
N VAL A 97 4.34 -3.38 -5.90
CA VAL A 97 5.17 -2.42 -5.17
C VAL A 97 4.94 -2.51 -3.66
N ASP A 98 5.94 -2.14 -2.88
CA ASP A 98 5.84 -2.08 -1.42
C ASP A 98 4.91 -0.94 -0.97
N CYS A 99 4.22 -1.15 0.14
CA CYS A 99 3.24 -0.20 0.69
C CYS A 99 3.85 1.20 0.89
N GLU A 100 5.10 1.24 1.37
CA GLU A 100 5.84 2.47 1.67
C GLU A 100 6.22 3.27 0.41
N SER A 101 6.17 2.67 -0.77
CA SER A 101 6.40 3.37 -2.04
C SER A 101 5.31 4.41 -2.32
N CYS A 102 4.12 4.19 -1.79
CA CYS A 102 2.96 5.08 -1.94
C CYS A 102 2.61 5.79 -0.61
N HIS A 103 2.68 5.06 0.49
CA HIS A 103 2.35 5.55 1.83
C HIS A 103 3.61 5.98 2.59
N VAL A 104 4.20 7.11 2.17
CA VAL A 104 5.56 7.53 2.53
C VAL A 104 5.79 7.98 3.97
N ASN A 105 4.77 8.17 4.79
CA ASN A 105 4.91 8.71 6.15
C ASN A 105 4.49 7.74 7.26
N THR A 106 4.53 6.44 7.01
CA THR A 106 4.12 5.41 7.97
C THR A 106 4.91 5.47 9.27
N LEU A 107 6.22 5.79 9.21
CA LEU A 107 7.09 5.91 10.38
C LEU A 107 6.83 7.17 11.22
N ALA A 108 6.25 8.21 10.65
CA ALA A 108 5.87 9.43 11.37
C ALA A 108 4.47 9.33 12.01
N GLY A 109 3.84 8.17 11.96
CA GLY A 109 2.51 7.95 12.51
C GLY A 109 1.37 8.50 11.66
N ALA A 110 1.64 8.88 10.40
CA ALA A 110 0.65 9.38 9.46
C ALA A 110 0.58 8.47 8.22
N PHE A 111 -0.42 7.62 8.17
CA PHE A 111 -0.74 6.85 6.97
C PHE A 111 -1.62 7.73 6.07
N THR A 112 -0.98 8.55 5.23
CA THR A 112 -1.70 9.47 4.34
C THR A 112 -2.08 8.79 3.04
N SER A 113 -3.27 9.10 2.53
CA SER A 113 -3.66 8.69 1.18
C SER A 113 -2.87 9.52 0.16
N PRO A 114 -2.09 8.88 -0.73
CA PRO A 114 -1.39 9.60 -1.78
C PRO A 114 -2.36 10.16 -2.83
N ALA A 115 -1.85 11.07 -3.66
CA ALA A 115 -2.55 11.46 -4.89
C ALA A 115 -2.72 10.23 -5.80
N THR A 116 -3.82 10.19 -6.53
CA THR A 116 -4.17 9.06 -7.41
C THR A 116 -3.97 9.36 -8.89
N ASP A 117 -3.64 10.59 -9.25
CA ASP A 117 -3.34 10.96 -10.62
C ASP A 117 -1.97 10.42 -11.04
N CYS A 118 -1.88 9.79 -12.20
CA CYS A 118 -0.64 9.17 -12.71
C CYS A 118 0.56 10.12 -12.66
N ILE A 119 0.35 11.36 -13.09
CA ILE A 119 1.41 12.38 -13.17
C ILE A 119 1.99 12.76 -11.80
N ALA A 120 1.22 12.60 -10.73
CA ALA A 120 1.68 12.94 -9.37
C ALA A 120 2.90 12.10 -8.94
N CYS A 121 3.02 10.88 -9.48
CA CYS A 121 4.16 10.00 -9.22
C CYS A 121 5.07 9.86 -10.45
N HIS A 122 4.50 9.93 -11.68
CA HIS A 122 5.20 9.64 -12.94
C HIS A 122 5.58 10.89 -13.75
N GLN A 123 5.65 12.08 -13.11
CA GLN A 123 6.05 13.31 -13.81
C GLN A 123 7.43 13.18 -14.44
N SER A 124 8.40 12.63 -13.71
CA SER A 124 9.76 12.44 -14.22
C SER A 124 9.81 11.48 -15.42
N ASP A 125 8.98 10.45 -15.41
CA ASP A 125 8.90 9.48 -16.51
C ASP A 125 8.28 10.13 -17.75
N PHE A 126 7.24 10.95 -17.55
CA PHE A 126 6.59 11.72 -18.60
C PHE A 126 7.57 12.72 -19.26
N GLU A 127 8.35 13.44 -18.47
CA GLU A 127 9.33 14.43 -18.93
C GLU A 127 10.57 13.78 -19.58
N ALA A 128 10.97 12.59 -19.12
CA ALA A 128 12.13 11.87 -19.64
C ALA A 128 11.83 11.04 -20.91
N ALA A 129 10.56 10.91 -21.30
CA ALA A 129 10.19 10.14 -22.48
C ALA A 129 10.76 10.75 -23.76
N THR A 130 11.35 9.88 -24.61
CA THR A 130 12.03 10.30 -25.86
C THR A 130 11.37 9.77 -27.13
N GLU A 131 10.62 8.66 -27.03
CA GLU A 131 9.99 7.99 -28.18
C GLU A 131 8.57 7.50 -27.83
N PRO A 132 7.57 8.35 -28.01
CA PRO A 132 7.59 9.78 -28.38
C PRO A 132 8.09 10.65 -27.24
N ASN A 133 8.58 11.87 -27.59
CA ASN A 133 8.86 12.87 -26.57
C ASN A 133 7.55 13.56 -26.18
N ASN A 134 7.03 13.22 -25.00
CA ASN A 134 5.73 13.67 -24.55
C ASN A 134 5.62 15.19 -24.42
N VAL A 135 6.68 15.83 -23.92
CA VAL A 135 6.73 17.30 -23.74
C VAL A 135 6.79 18.01 -25.08
N ALA A 136 7.69 17.57 -25.98
CA ALA A 136 7.83 18.19 -27.31
C ALA A 136 6.58 17.99 -28.17
N ALA A 137 5.89 16.86 -28.01
CA ALA A 137 4.63 16.58 -28.70
C ALA A 137 3.41 17.28 -28.06
N SER A 138 3.61 17.98 -26.92
CA SER A 138 2.54 18.63 -26.17
C SER A 138 1.40 17.68 -25.77
N PHE A 139 1.74 16.44 -25.41
CA PHE A 139 0.74 15.49 -24.96
C PHE A 139 0.12 15.90 -23.63
N SER A 140 -1.13 15.55 -23.49
CA SER A 140 -1.86 15.71 -22.21
C SER A 140 -1.25 14.81 -21.13
N THR A 141 -1.38 15.23 -19.87
CA THR A 141 -1.11 14.41 -18.69
C THR A 141 -2.23 13.42 -18.37
N ASP A 142 -3.26 13.34 -19.20
CA ASP A 142 -4.27 12.28 -19.18
C ASP A 142 -3.68 11.02 -19.80
N CYS A 143 -2.95 10.27 -18.98
CA CYS A 143 -2.19 9.10 -19.42
C CYS A 143 -3.09 7.97 -19.91
N GLU A 144 -4.29 7.86 -19.34
CA GLU A 144 -5.26 6.80 -19.65
C GLU A 144 -5.81 6.93 -21.08
N ALA A 145 -5.70 8.10 -21.69
CA ALA A 145 -6.05 8.30 -23.09
C ALA A 145 -5.24 7.41 -24.05
N CYS A 146 -4.03 6.98 -23.62
CA CYS A 146 -3.10 6.20 -24.46
C CYS A 146 -2.53 4.97 -23.74
N HIS A 147 -2.52 4.92 -22.43
CA HIS A 147 -1.88 3.87 -21.65
C HIS A 147 -2.89 3.18 -20.73
N THR A 148 -2.55 1.96 -20.29
CA THR A 148 -3.33 1.23 -19.28
C THR A 148 -2.44 0.94 -18.07
N GLU A 149 -3.05 0.76 -16.90
CA GLU A 149 -2.37 0.35 -15.65
C GLU A 149 -1.69 -1.02 -15.76
N HIS A 150 -2.14 -1.87 -16.69
CA HIS A 150 -1.59 -3.22 -16.88
C HIS A 150 -0.36 -3.23 -17.81
N ALA A 151 -0.33 -2.32 -18.77
CA ALA A 151 0.77 -2.22 -19.73
C ALA A 151 0.93 -0.78 -20.21
N PHE A 152 2.05 -0.17 -19.86
CA PHE A 152 2.38 1.17 -20.33
C PHE A 152 2.84 1.17 -21.78
N LYS A 153 3.31 0.03 -22.27
CA LYS A 153 3.67 -0.19 -23.69
C LYS A 153 3.07 -1.51 -24.17
N PRO A 154 2.53 -1.56 -25.41
CA PRO A 154 2.38 -0.44 -26.34
C PRO A 154 1.31 0.56 -25.89
N ALA A 155 1.49 1.84 -26.22
CA ALA A 155 0.42 2.83 -26.11
C ALA A 155 -0.69 2.50 -27.12
N THR A 156 -1.92 2.75 -26.75
CA THR A 156 -3.09 2.58 -27.62
C THR A 156 -3.72 3.95 -27.86
N PHE A 157 -3.79 4.37 -29.11
CA PHE A 157 -4.46 5.61 -29.46
C PHE A 157 -5.51 5.33 -30.54
N ASP A 158 -6.74 5.78 -30.29
CA ASP A 158 -7.85 5.59 -31.23
C ASP A 158 -7.85 6.69 -32.31
N HIS A 159 -7.29 6.38 -33.47
CA HIS A 159 -7.32 7.26 -34.63
C HIS A 159 -8.72 7.47 -35.22
N ALA A 160 -9.73 6.64 -34.85
CA ALA A 160 -11.09 6.85 -35.31
C ALA A 160 -11.69 8.18 -34.83
N ALA A 161 -11.15 8.73 -33.73
CA ALA A 161 -11.52 10.04 -33.20
C ALA A 161 -10.80 11.22 -33.92
N THR A 162 -9.90 10.93 -34.86
CA THR A 162 -9.13 11.94 -35.60
C THR A 162 -9.64 12.17 -37.02
N SER A 163 -9.04 13.12 -37.71
CA SER A 163 -9.33 13.35 -39.14
C SER A 163 -8.72 12.26 -40.06
N PHE A 164 -7.93 11.34 -39.53
CA PHE A 164 -7.31 10.24 -40.26
C PHE A 164 -7.53 8.89 -39.58
N PRO A 165 -8.73 8.29 -39.69
CA PRO A 165 -8.97 6.95 -39.19
C PRO A 165 -8.10 5.90 -39.88
N LEU A 166 -7.42 5.05 -39.10
CA LEU A 166 -6.58 3.99 -39.64
C LEU A 166 -7.42 2.83 -40.19
N SER A 167 -7.08 2.34 -41.39
CA SER A 167 -7.74 1.20 -42.02
C SER A 167 -6.74 0.30 -42.76
N GLY A 168 -7.08 -0.97 -42.94
CA GLY A 168 -6.24 -1.95 -43.60
C GLY A 168 -4.86 -2.09 -42.94
N ALA A 169 -3.80 -2.04 -43.72
CA ALA A 169 -2.43 -2.19 -43.23
C ALA A 169 -1.95 -1.05 -42.29
N HIS A 170 -2.61 0.10 -42.31
CA HIS A 170 -2.23 1.21 -41.44
C HIS A 170 -2.56 0.93 -39.95
N VAL A 171 -3.52 0.05 -39.67
CA VAL A 171 -3.90 -0.30 -38.29
C VAL A 171 -2.74 -0.91 -37.50
N THR A 172 -1.82 -1.58 -38.17
CA THR A 172 -0.66 -2.23 -37.54
C THR A 172 0.65 -1.48 -37.78
N ALA A 173 0.60 -0.28 -38.36
CA ALA A 173 1.79 0.52 -38.56
C ALA A 173 2.29 1.13 -37.24
N GLU A 174 3.60 1.15 -37.04
CA GLU A 174 4.22 1.82 -35.92
C GLU A 174 3.97 3.34 -35.96
N CYS A 175 3.73 3.97 -34.81
CA CYS A 175 3.46 5.41 -34.74
C CYS A 175 4.48 6.26 -35.48
N SER A 176 5.78 5.93 -35.35
CA SER A 176 6.92 6.60 -35.97
C SER A 176 6.95 6.47 -37.50
N SER A 177 6.19 5.54 -38.10
CA SER A 177 6.11 5.39 -39.55
C SER A 177 5.36 6.55 -40.22
N CYS A 178 4.48 7.20 -39.48
CA CYS A 178 3.68 8.34 -39.92
C CYS A 178 4.07 9.62 -39.18
N HIS A 179 4.31 9.53 -37.88
CA HIS A 179 4.68 10.65 -37.02
C HIS A 179 6.20 10.82 -36.95
N VAL A 180 6.81 11.29 -38.07
CA VAL A 180 8.24 11.46 -38.16
C VAL A 180 8.74 12.58 -37.25
N ASN A 181 9.83 12.32 -36.52
CA ASN A 181 10.41 13.22 -35.52
C ASN A 181 9.44 13.55 -34.34
N GLY A 182 8.48 12.69 -34.05
CA GLY A 182 7.57 12.88 -32.93
C GLY A 182 6.54 14.01 -33.14
N VAL A 183 6.25 14.36 -34.38
CA VAL A 183 5.20 15.34 -34.72
C VAL A 183 3.86 14.59 -34.82
N PHE A 184 2.91 14.93 -33.97
CA PHE A 184 1.61 14.28 -33.83
C PHE A 184 0.42 15.20 -34.24
N THR A 185 0.70 16.26 -35.00
CA THR A 185 -0.31 17.21 -35.52
C THR A 185 -0.68 16.88 -36.95
#